data_23f8599af5607f124342d11fb7b7727c
#
_entry.id   23f8599af5607f124342d11fb7b7727c
#
_cell.length_a   1.000
_cell.length_b   1.000
_cell.length_c   1.000
_cell.angle_alpha   90.00
_cell.angle_beta   90.00
_cell.angle_gamma   90.00
#
_symmetry.space_group_name_H-M   'P 1'
#
loop_
_entity.id
_entity.type
_entity.pdbx_description
1 polymer ?
#
loop_
_entity_poly.entity_id
_entity_poly.type
_entity_poly.pdbx_seq_one_letter_code
_entity_poly.pdbx_strand_id
1 'polypeptide(L)'
;MSPQAYPSVIAILGASGFIGQALCAFLARASQGTARHIRVITRSREKAKALWSLPGVEIVQADVRQEAELADALEGATAVVNLVGVLQSRTGKPWGPEFDESHVRLPSRLARCMIRQGVRRLVHISALGASDQAPSMYLRSKAAGEAALRGTLNLDLTILRPSVVFGPGDQFLNLFAQMQRFLPLVPLASAHAKFQPIYIGDMVAAIATCLRKPQTRGKTYEIVGPEVLSLYEIVHWAGYYSGHPRPIFPLPDGLAWLQALVMEHLPGRP
;
A
#
# COMPACT_ATOMS: atom_id res chain seq x y z
N MET A 1 26.09 15.02 13.18
CA MET A 1 24.66 15.25 12.90
C MET A 1 23.86 14.35 13.82
N SER A 2 23.12 14.89 14.79
CA SER A 2 22.28 14.08 15.68
C SER A 2 21.29 13.27 14.85
N PRO A 3 21.04 11.98 15.17
CA PRO A 3 20.06 11.19 14.46
C PRO A 3 18.68 11.86 14.63
N GLN A 4 18.10 12.29 13.52
CA GLN A 4 16.78 12.92 13.56
C GLN A 4 15.77 11.92 14.14
N ALA A 5 15.14 12.32 15.23
CA ALA A 5 14.17 11.49 15.93
C ALA A 5 12.90 11.27 15.07
N TYR A 6 12.26 10.13 15.26
CA TYR A 6 10.92 9.91 14.70
C TYR A 6 9.88 10.83 15.36
N PRO A 7 8.76 11.11 14.68
CA PRO A 7 7.58 11.73 15.31
C PRO A 7 7.14 10.97 16.57
N SER A 8 6.64 11.70 17.58
CA SER A 8 6.25 11.10 18.87
C SER A 8 5.01 10.22 18.77
N VAL A 9 4.01 10.64 17.99
CA VAL A 9 2.78 9.87 17.72
C VAL A 9 2.60 9.74 16.21
N ILE A 10 2.67 8.52 15.70
CA ILE A 10 2.50 8.22 14.28
C ILE A 10 1.15 7.52 14.10
N ALA A 11 0.20 8.20 13.46
CA ALA A 11 -1.08 7.60 13.09
C ALA A 11 -0.97 6.89 11.73
N ILE A 12 -1.42 5.64 11.66
CA ILE A 12 -1.30 4.79 10.46
C ILE A 12 -2.69 4.32 10.04
N LEU A 13 -3.14 4.78 8.87
CA LEU A 13 -4.34 4.29 8.21
C LEU A 13 -3.96 3.10 7.31
N GLY A 14 -4.74 2.01 7.37
CA GLY A 14 -4.44 0.80 6.61
C GLY A 14 -3.37 -0.09 7.25
N ALA A 15 -3.10 0.07 8.54
CA ALA A 15 -2.10 -0.68 9.29
C ALA A 15 -2.36 -2.19 9.35
N SER A 16 -3.61 -2.64 9.22
CA SER A 16 -3.96 -4.07 9.17
C SER A 16 -3.62 -4.75 7.84
N GLY A 17 -3.25 -4.00 6.81
CA GLY A 17 -2.82 -4.51 5.52
C GLY A 17 -1.35 -4.99 5.53
N PHE A 18 -0.92 -5.57 4.40
CA PHE A 18 0.41 -6.16 4.23
C PHE A 18 1.56 -5.18 4.59
N ILE A 19 1.59 -4.00 3.94
CA ILE A 19 2.61 -2.99 4.22
C ILE A 19 2.47 -2.44 5.64
N GLY A 20 1.23 -2.27 6.12
CA GLY A 20 0.94 -1.68 7.42
C GLY A 20 1.43 -2.53 8.59
N GLN A 21 1.22 -3.84 8.55
CA GLN A 21 1.71 -4.77 9.58
C GLN A 21 3.24 -4.76 9.65
N ALA A 22 3.91 -4.82 8.50
CA ALA A 22 5.36 -4.76 8.42
C ALA A 22 5.91 -3.42 8.93
N LEU A 23 5.25 -2.30 8.60
CA LEU A 23 5.63 -0.97 9.09
C LEU A 23 5.48 -0.85 10.61
N CYS A 24 4.35 -1.30 11.17
CA CYS A 24 4.15 -1.29 12.63
C CYS A 24 5.21 -2.12 13.35
N ALA A 25 5.52 -3.33 12.87
CA ALA A 25 6.57 -4.16 13.43
C ALA A 25 7.95 -3.51 13.34
N PHE A 26 8.27 -2.87 12.21
CA PHE A 26 9.53 -2.13 12.03
C PHE A 26 9.64 -0.95 13.00
N LEU A 27 8.59 -0.11 13.09
CA LEU A 27 8.57 1.06 13.97
C LEU A 27 8.60 0.67 15.45
N ALA A 28 7.90 -0.38 15.85
CA ALA A 28 7.90 -0.89 17.21
C ALA A 28 9.30 -1.33 17.65
N ARG A 29 10.05 -2.04 16.78
CA ARG A 29 11.45 -2.40 17.03
C ARG A 29 12.35 -1.18 17.14
N ALA A 30 12.19 -0.21 16.23
CA ALA A 30 12.98 1.03 16.24
C ALA A 30 12.64 1.95 17.40
N SER A 31 11.56 1.69 18.12
CA SER A 31 11.06 2.50 19.25
C SER A 31 11.54 1.99 20.61
N GLN A 32 12.26 0.86 20.68
CA GLN A 32 12.74 0.33 21.95
C GLN A 32 13.57 1.39 22.71
N GLY A 33 13.11 1.72 23.91
CA GLY A 33 13.73 2.74 24.77
C GLY A 33 13.29 4.19 24.51
N THR A 34 12.31 4.44 23.65
CA THR A 34 11.74 5.79 23.43
C THR A 34 10.23 5.80 23.59
N ALA A 35 9.68 6.87 24.19
CA ALA A 35 8.23 7.08 24.38
C ALA A 35 7.56 7.43 23.03
N ARG A 36 7.47 6.46 22.12
CA ARG A 36 6.77 6.62 20.84
C ARG A 36 5.49 5.81 20.84
N HIS A 37 4.48 6.41 20.24
CA HIS A 37 3.19 5.76 20.09
C HIS A 37 2.86 5.56 18.61
N ILE A 38 2.53 4.35 18.24
CA ILE A 38 2.03 3.98 16.93
C ILE A 38 0.53 3.83 17.06
N ARG A 39 -0.22 4.78 16.50
CA ARG A 39 -1.68 4.74 16.52
C ARG A 39 -2.19 4.09 15.25
N VAL A 40 -2.75 2.91 15.38
CA VAL A 40 -3.36 2.15 14.30
C VAL A 40 -4.83 2.54 14.20
N ILE A 41 -5.21 3.19 13.08
CA ILE A 41 -6.60 3.56 12.82
C ILE A 41 -7.23 2.48 11.93
N THR A 42 -8.26 1.82 12.43
CA THR A 42 -8.94 0.69 11.76
C THR A 42 -10.44 0.69 12.00
N ARG A 43 -11.21 0.21 11.01
CA ARG A 43 -12.66 0.00 11.15
C ARG A 43 -13.00 -1.24 11.97
N SER A 44 -12.06 -2.17 12.12
CA SER A 44 -12.26 -3.43 12.84
C SER A 44 -11.02 -3.74 13.66
N ARG A 45 -11.17 -3.78 14.98
CA ARG A 45 -10.11 -4.21 15.90
C ARG A 45 -9.62 -5.61 15.60
N GLU A 46 -10.54 -6.51 15.22
CA GLU A 46 -10.20 -7.89 14.90
C GLU A 46 -9.21 -7.99 13.73
N LYS A 47 -9.36 -7.17 12.68
CA LYS A 47 -8.41 -7.13 11.56
C LYS A 47 -7.02 -6.64 11.97
N ALA A 48 -6.90 -5.94 13.09
CA ALA A 48 -5.63 -5.45 13.64
C ALA A 48 -5.06 -6.36 14.75
N LYS A 49 -5.64 -7.54 14.99
CA LYS A 49 -5.26 -8.46 16.08
C LYS A 49 -3.76 -8.79 16.10
N ALA A 50 -3.15 -8.98 14.94
CA ALA A 50 -1.71 -9.24 14.82
C ALA A 50 -0.82 -8.10 15.37
N LEU A 51 -1.38 -6.91 15.56
CA LEU A 51 -0.66 -5.73 16.04
C LEU A 51 -0.78 -5.51 17.55
N TRP A 52 -1.67 -6.23 18.25
CA TRP A 52 -1.96 -6.01 19.68
C TRP A 52 -0.75 -6.27 20.59
N SER A 53 0.11 -7.20 20.21
CA SER A 53 1.28 -7.58 21.00
C SER A 53 2.50 -6.69 20.75
N LEU A 54 2.42 -5.75 19.80
CA LEU A 54 3.56 -4.88 19.51
C LEU A 54 3.69 -3.76 20.55
N PRO A 55 4.88 -3.53 21.08
CA PRO A 55 5.10 -2.47 22.07
C PRO A 55 4.85 -1.08 21.47
N GLY A 56 4.20 -0.22 22.24
CA GLY A 56 3.89 1.16 21.83
C GLY A 56 2.80 1.29 20.75
N VAL A 57 2.05 0.23 20.48
CA VAL A 57 0.91 0.24 19.55
C VAL A 57 -0.39 0.47 20.29
N GLU A 58 -1.11 1.51 19.89
CA GLU A 58 -2.48 1.82 20.29
C GLU A 58 -3.42 1.53 19.12
N ILE A 59 -4.54 0.83 19.34
CA ILE A 59 -5.53 0.56 18.32
C ILE A 59 -6.77 1.41 18.54
N VAL A 60 -7.02 2.33 17.63
CA VAL A 60 -8.19 3.20 17.60
C VAL A 60 -9.15 2.68 16.54
N GLN A 61 -10.35 2.32 16.97
CA GLN A 61 -11.42 1.93 16.04
C GLN A 61 -12.13 3.19 15.56
N ALA A 62 -12.07 3.44 14.25
CA ALA A 62 -12.74 4.57 13.62
C ALA A 62 -13.10 4.23 12.17
N ASP A 63 -14.27 4.68 11.72
CA ASP A 63 -14.60 4.63 10.31
C ASP A 63 -14.04 5.88 9.62
N VAL A 64 -12.96 5.72 8.89
CA VAL A 64 -12.27 6.80 8.18
C VAL A 64 -13.14 7.48 7.10
N ARG A 65 -14.33 6.93 6.78
CA ARG A 65 -15.34 7.58 5.94
C ARG A 65 -16.12 8.66 6.68
N GLN A 66 -16.15 8.58 8.00
CA GLN A 66 -16.78 9.57 8.87
C GLN A 66 -15.73 10.62 9.28
N GLU A 67 -15.96 11.87 8.89
CA GLU A 67 -14.98 12.94 9.09
C GLU A 67 -14.73 13.24 10.58
N ALA A 68 -15.76 13.15 11.42
CA ALA A 68 -15.64 13.33 12.86
C ALA A 68 -14.77 12.25 13.50
N GLU A 69 -15.07 10.97 13.24
CA GLU A 69 -14.30 9.84 13.77
C GLU A 69 -12.83 9.87 13.32
N LEU A 70 -12.58 10.26 12.06
CA LEU A 70 -11.23 10.42 11.55
C LEU A 70 -10.49 11.57 12.24
N ALA A 71 -11.16 12.71 12.47
CA ALA A 71 -10.57 13.84 13.15
C ALA A 71 -10.20 13.49 14.59
N ASP A 72 -11.11 12.84 15.34
CA ASP A 72 -10.86 12.39 16.73
C ASP A 72 -9.70 11.38 16.78
N ALA A 73 -9.66 10.43 15.83
CA ALA A 73 -8.58 9.46 15.76
C ALA A 73 -7.20 10.08 15.43
N LEU A 74 -7.16 11.29 14.89
CA LEU A 74 -5.92 12.03 14.60
C LEU A 74 -5.50 12.98 15.73
N GLU A 75 -6.31 13.17 16.75
CA GLU A 75 -5.99 14.08 17.86
C GLU A 75 -4.63 13.72 18.49
N GLY A 76 -3.76 14.73 18.64
CA GLY A 76 -2.42 14.57 19.20
C GLY A 76 -1.43 13.81 18.33
N ALA A 77 -1.80 13.37 17.12
CA ALA A 77 -0.85 12.79 16.18
C ALA A 77 0.15 13.86 15.70
N THR A 78 1.40 13.45 15.51
CA THR A 78 2.47 14.33 15.00
C THR A 78 2.85 14.03 13.55
N ALA A 79 2.51 12.83 13.09
CA ALA A 79 2.63 12.42 11.69
C ALA A 79 1.58 11.38 11.32
N VAL A 80 1.26 11.30 10.04
CA VAL A 80 0.32 10.33 9.48
C VAL A 80 0.97 9.55 8.35
N VAL A 81 0.68 8.24 8.30
CA VAL A 81 0.98 7.38 7.16
C VAL A 81 -0.34 6.86 6.60
N ASN A 82 -0.61 7.17 5.34
CA ASN A 82 -1.79 6.65 4.65
C ASN A 82 -1.40 5.50 3.71
N LEU A 83 -1.74 4.29 4.13
CA LEU A 83 -1.54 3.04 3.38
C LEU A 83 -2.85 2.52 2.78
N VAL A 84 -3.96 3.23 2.96
CA VAL A 84 -5.26 2.76 2.48
C VAL A 84 -5.27 2.76 0.96
N GLY A 85 -5.67 1.63 0.41
CA GLY A 85 -5.87 1.45 -1.01
C GLY A 85 -6.58 0.13 -1.26
N VAL A 86 -7.31 0.06 -2.37
CA VAL A 86 -7.97 -1.13 -2.86
C VAL A 86 -7.46 -1.43 -4.26
N LEU A 87 -7.36 -2.70 -4.63
CA LEU A 87 -6.87 -3.12 -5.94
C LEU A 87 -8.01 -3.36 -6.94
N GLN A 88 -9.24 -3.45 -6.45
CA GLN A 88 -10.42 -3.75 -7.25
C GLN A 88 -11.52 -2.73 -6.99
N SER A 89 -12.30 -2.44 -8.01
CA SER A 89 -13.47 -1.61 -7.96
C SER A 89 -14.43 -2.02 -9.06
N ARG A 90 -15.72 -1.84 -8.83
CA ARG A 90 -16.72 -1.92 -9.90
C ARG A 90 -16.35 -0.96 -11.02
N THR A 91 -16.79 -1.28 -12.23
CA THR A 91 -16.55 -0.44 -13.39
C THR A 91 -17.25 0.93 -13.22
N GLY A 92 -16.57 2.01 -13.65
CA GLY A 92 -17.08 3.37 -13.59
C GLY A 92 -16.28 4.35 -14.44
N LYS A 93 -16.77 5.57 -14.62
CA LYS A 93 -16.07 6.66 -15.33
C LYS A 93 -15.97 7.87 -14.40
N PRO A 94 -14.77 8.44 -14.23
CA PRO A 94 -13.46 8.04 -14.75
C PRO A 94 -12.87 6.79 -14.07
N TRP A 95 -13.43 6.34 -12.93
CA TRP A 95 -13.11 5.14 -12.15
C TRP A 95 -14.33 4.69 -11.35
N GLY A 96 -14.28 3.48 -10.77
CA GLY A 96 -15.36 2.94 -9.98
C GLY A 96 -15.42 3.48 -8.54
N PRO A 97 -16.56 3.24 -7.85
CA PRO A 97 -16.85 3.86 -6.54
C PRO A 97 -15.90 3.45 -5.42
N GLU A 98 -15.36 2.23 -5.43
CA GLU A 98 -14.41 1.78 -4.41
C GLU A 98 -13.06 2.49 -4.56
N PHE A 99 -12.62 2.76 -5.80
CA PHE A 99 -11.46 3.59 -6.08
C PHE A 99 -11.72 5.05 -5.70
N ASP A 100 -12.90 5.58 -6.01
CA ASP A 100 -13.25 6.95 -5.64
C ASP A 100 -13.16 7.16 -4.12
N GLU A 101 -13.82 6.30 -3.34
CA GLU A 101 -13.81 6.43 -1.89
C GLU A 101 -12.40 6.27 -1.30
N SER A 102 -11.65 5.23 -1.72
CA SER A 102 -10.39 4.90 -1.07
C SER A 102 -9.21 5.75 -1.56
N HIS A 103 -9.19 6.12 -2.85
CA HIS A 103 -8.04 6.77 -3.46
C HIS A 103 -8.22 8.29 -3.63
N VAL A 104 -9.46 8.80 -3.64
CA VAL A 104 -9.74 10.23 -3.89
C VAL A 104 -10.38 10.90 -2.67
N ARG A 105 -11.54 10.40 -2.24
CA ARG A 105 -12.28 11.01 -1.13
C ARG A 105 -11.57 10.88 0.20
N LEU A 106 -11.03 9.70 0.50
CA LEU A 106 -10.32 9.49 1.76
C LEU A 106 -9.06 10.36 1.87
N PRO A 107 -8.14 10.44 0.88
CA PRO A 107 -7.03 11.39 0.94
C PRO A 107 -7.47 12.84 1.15
N SER A 108 -8.50 13.29 0.45
CA SER A 108 -9.04 14.65 0.59
C SER A 108 -9.60 14.90 2.00
N ARG A 109 -10.36 13.95 2.54
CA ARG A 109 -10.91 14.00 3.90
C ARG A 109 -9.79 14.00 4.94
N LEU A 110 -8.81 13.11 4.76
CA LEU A 110 -7.65 13.00 5.65
C LEU A 110 -6.89 14.33 5.73
N ALA A 111 -6.61 14.95 4.59
CA ALA A 111 -5.93 16.23 4.56
C ALA A 111 -6.68 17.31 5.34
N ARG A 112 -8.02 17.42 5.16
CA ARG A 112 -8.84 18.37 5.93
C ARG A 112 -8.80 18.10 7.44
N CYS A 113 -8.95 16.83 7.85
CA CYS A 113 -8.88 16.46 9.26
C CYS A 113 -7.49 16.76 9.85
N MET A 114 -6.43 16.45 9.12
CA MET A 114 -5.06 16.74 9.56
C MET A 114 -4.84 18.24 9.80
N ILE A 115 -5.26 19.10 8.87
CA ILE A 115 -5.12 20.55 9.02
C ILE A 115 -5.90 21.06 10.23
N ARG A 116 -7.13 20.57 10.45
CA ARG A 116 -7.95 20.94 11.64
C ARG A 116 -7.28 20.54 12.95
N GLN A 117 -6.61 19.39 12.99
CA GLN A 117 -5.90 18.87 14.17
C GLN A 117 -4.46 19.42 14.29
N GLY A 118 -4.04 20.32 13.40
CA GLY A 118 -2.68 20.87 13.40
C GLY A 118 -1.59 19.88 12.96
N VAL A 119 -1.97 18.72 12.42
CA VAL A 119 -1.05 17.68 11.95
C VAL A 119 -0.63 18.01 10.52
N ARG A 120 0.66 18.23 10.30
CA ARG A 120 1.17 18.61 8.96
C ARG A 120 1.86 17.48 8.22
N ARG A 121 2.55 16.57 8.93
CA ARG A 121 3.38 15.52 8.30
C ARG A 121 2.56 14.37 7.77
N LEU A 122 2.56 14.17 6.45
CA LEU A 122 1.89 13.05 5.77
C LEU A 122 2.88 12.30 4.86
N VAL A 123 2.94 10.98 5.04
CA VAL A 123 3.52 10.05 4.05
C VAL A 123 2.37 9.28 3.41
N HIS A 124 2.18 9.47 2.12
CA HIS A 124 1.09 8.84 1.36
C HIS A 124 1.61 7.79 0.38
N ILE A 125 1.00 6.61 0.38
CA ILE A 125 1.36 5.53 -0.54
C ILE A 125 0.43 5.55 -1.75
N SER A 126 1.03 5.90 -2.88
CA SER A 126 0.40 5.87 -4.20
C SER A 126 0.77 4.59 -4.97
N ALA A 127 1.03 4.68 -6.25
CA ALA A 127 1.47 3.56 -7.09
C ALA A 127 2.41 4.05 -8.20
N LEU A 128 3.37 3.21 -8.59
CA LEU A 128 4.22 3.45 -9.75
C LEU A 128 3.35 3.61 -11.01
N GLY A 129 3.65 4.61 -11.81
CA GLY A 129 2.88 4.93 -13.02
C GLY A 129 1.53 5.65 -12.76
N ALA A 130 1.27 6.14 -11.54
CA ALA A 130 0.09 6.96 -11.27
C ALA A 130 0.10 8.23 -12.13
N SER A 131 -0.91 8.36 -13.00
CA SER A 131 -1.09 9.47 -13.94
C SER A 131 -2.58 9.58 -14.29
N ASP A 132 -3.05 10.79 -14.57
CA ASP A 132 -4.41 11.05 -15.05
C ASP A 132 -4.66 10.46 -16.44
N GLN A 133 -3.61 10.26 -17.23
CA GLN A 133 -3.64 9.62 -18.54
C GLN A 133 -3.36 8.11 -18.51
N ALA A 134 -3.20 7.52 -17.32
CA ALA A 134 -2.92 6.09 -17.21
C ALA A 134 -4.08 5.24 -17.77
N PRO A 135 -3.80 4.11 -18.42
CA PRO A 135 -4.83 3.26 -19.02
C PRO A 135 -5.76 2.65 -17.98
N SER A 136 -5.27 2.34 -16.78
CA SER A 136 -6.07 1.71 -15.74
C SER A 136 -6.81 2.73 -14.86
N MET A 137 -8.05 2.42 -14.50
CA MET A 137 -8.85 3.19 -13.52
C MET A 137 -8.12 3.32 -12.18
N TYR A 138 -7.42 2.26 -11.77
CA TYR A 138 -6.63 2.23 -10.54
C TYR A 138 -5.58 3.35 -10.53
N LEU A 139 -4.72 3.43 -11.56
CA LEU A 139 -3.64 4.41 -11.61
C LEU A 139 -4.17 5.84 -11.77
N ARG A 140 -5.26 6.03 -12.56
CA ARG A 140 -5.92 7.35 -12.66
C ARG A 140 -6.48 7.81 -11.32
N SER A 141 -7.15 6.92 -10.58
CA SER A 141 -7.69 7.26 -9.25
C SER A 141 -6.60 7.57 -8.23
N LYS A 142 -5.46 6.85 -8.28
CA LYS A 142 -4.28 7.17 -7.45
C LYS A 142 -3.74 8.56 -7.76
N ALA A 143 -3.60 8.90 -9.04
CA ALA A 143 -3.16 10.24 -9.46
C ALA A 143 -4.11 11.35 -8.97
N ALA A 144 -5.42 11.13 -9.04
CA ALA A 144 -6.40 12.08 -8.53
C ALA A 144 -6.28 12.30 -7.01
N GLY A 145 -6.03 11.24 -6.25
CA GLY A 145 -5.75 11.34 -4.81
C GLY A 145 -4.47 12.13 -4.51
N GLU A 146 -3.41 11.90 -5.28
CA GLU A 146 -2.18 12.69 -5.17
C GLU A 146 -2.43 14.18 -5.46
N ALA A 147 -3.20 14.49 -6.50
CA ALA A 147 -3.54 15.85 -6.87
C ALA A 147 -4.32 16.57 -5.75
N ALA A 148 -5.29 15.89 -5.13
CA ALA A 148 -6.04 16.41 -4.00
C ALA A 148 -5.14 16.73 -2.79
N LEU A 149 -4.17 15.85 -2.49
CA LEU A 149 -3.22 16.09 -1.40
C LEU A 149 -2.25 17.24 -1.71
N ARG A 150 -1.75 17.33 -2.95
CA ARG A 150 -0.85 18.44 -3.36
C ARG A 150 -1.55 19.79 -3.36
N GLY A 151 -2.85 19.83 -3.62
CA GLY A 151 -3.65 21.05 -3.53
C GLY A 151 -3.93 21.54 -2.11
N THR A 152 -3.57 20.76 -1.09
CA THR A 152 -3.81 21.12 0.31
C THR A 152 -2.65 21.97 0.85
N LEU A 153 -2.94 23.22 1.21
CA LEU A 153 -1.95 24.13 1.78
C LEU A 153 -1.48 23.64 3.16
N ASN A 154 -0.24 23.96 3.50
CA ASN A 154 0.39 23.64 4.80
C ASN A 154 0.54 22.15 5.12
N LEU A 155 0.53 21.29 4.13
CA LEU A 155 0.77 19.86 4.29
C LEU A 155 2.23 19.52 3.95
N ASP A 156 2.97 18.98 4.92
CA ASP A 156 4.32 18.45 4.75
C ASP A 156 4.23 17.06 4.09
N LEU A 157 3.82 17.03 2.83
CA LEU A 157 3.50 15.81 2.09
C LEU A 157 4.76 15.12 1.55
N THR A 158 4.83 13.80 1.68
CA THR A 158 5.68 12.93 0.86
C THR A 158 4.83 11.87 0.21
N ILE A 159 4.97 11.69 -1.09
CA ILE A 159 4.29 10.64 -1.84
C ILE A 159 5.30 9.56 -2.21
N LEU A 160 5.00 8.31 -1.91
CA LEU A 160 5.75 7.16 -2.37
C LEU A 160 4.92 6.39 -3.40
N ARG A 161 5.51 6.15 -4.56
CA ARG A 161 4.92 5.39 -5.67
C ARG A 161 5.64 4.03 -5.79
N PRO A 162 5.25 3.05 -4.99
CA PRO A 162 5.87 1.73 -5.08
C PRO A 162 5.47 1.00 -6.36
N SER A 163 6.38 0.17 -6.86
CA SER A 163 6.08 -0.95 -7.71
C SER A 163 5.40 -2.07 -6.90
N VAL A 164 5.25 -3.25 -7.47
CA VAL A 164 4.70 -4.40 -6.74
C VAL A 164 5.57 -4.71 -5.53
N VAL A 165 4.97 -4.65 -4.34
CA VAL A 165 5.65 -4.95 -3.08
C VAL A 165 5.51 -6.42 -2.76
N PHE A 166 6.62 -7.11 -2.51
CA PHE A 166 6.65 -8.53 -2.22
C PHE A 166 7.31 -8.85 -0.87
N GLY A 167 7.05 -10.04 -0.36
CA GLY A 167 7.65 -10.54 0.87
C GLY A 167 6.73 -11.52 1.62
N PRO A 168 7.10 -11.93 2.84
CA PRO A 168 6.28 -12.85 3.61
C PRO A 168 4.86 -12.31 3.82
N GLY A 169 3.85 -13.05 3.33
CA GLY A 169 2.44 -12.66 3.44
C GLY A 169 1.90 -11.78 2.30
N ASP A 170 2.69 -11.48 1.25
CA ASP A 170 2.16 -10.80 0.07
C ASP A 170 1.11 -11.64 -0.65
N GLN A 171 0.25 -10.97 -1.43
CA GLN A 171 -0.80 -11.65 -2.18
C GLN A 171 -0.42 -11.92 -3.64
N PHE A 172 0.63 -11.29 -4.17
CA PHE A 172 0.99 -11.37 -5.57
C PHE A 172 1.89 -12.57 -5.87
N LEU A 173 3.08 -12.66 -5.25
CA LEU A 173 3.98 -13.78 -5.47
C LEU A 173 3.43 -15.07 -4.85
N ASN A 174 2.83 -14.96 -3.68
CA ASN A 174 2.22 -16.12 -3.01
C ASN A 174 1.04 -16.70 -3.79
N LEU A 175 0.28 -15.90 -4.55
CA LEU A 175 -0.74 -16.42 -5.46
C LEU A 175 -0.12 -17.37 -6.50
N PHE A 176 0.96 -16.97 -7.16
CA PHE A 176 1.63 -17.79 -8.15
C PHE A 176 2.30 -19.04 -7.54
N ALA A 177 2.85 -18.91 -6.35
CA ALA A 177 3.37 -20.06 -5.59
C ALA A 177 2.26 -21.07 -5.28
N GLN A 178 1.08 -20.60 -4.83
CA GLN A 178 -0.08 -21.45 -4.58
C GLN A 178 -0.61 -22.09 -5.87
N MET A 179 -0.73 -21.33 -6.96
CA MET A 179 -1.14 -21.88 -8.25
C MET A 179 -0.24 -23.04 -8.68
N GLN A 180 1.07 -22.90 -8.54
CA GLN A 180 2.04 -23.95 -8.90
C GLN A 180 2.00 -25.16 -7.96
N ARG A 181 1.55 -24.98 -6.73
CA ARG A 181 1.35 -26.09 -5.80
C ARG A 181 0.19 -27.00 -6.22
N PHE A 182 -0.89 -26.43 -6.77
CA PHE A 182 -2.11 -27.17 -7.08
C PHE A 182 -2.28 -27.50 -8.57
N LEU A 183 -1.69 -26.72 -9.46
CA LEU A 183 -1.83 -26.92 -10.90
C LEU A 183 -0.61 -27.66 -11.47
N PRO A 184 -0.80 -28.62 -12.38
CA PRO A 184 0.31 -29.29 -13.07
C PRO A 184 1.00 -28.39 -14.11
N LEU A 185 0.29 -27.36 -14.58
CA LEU A 185 0.71 -26.40 -15.59
C LEU A 185 0.13 -25.02 -15.24
N VAL A 186 0.90 -23.95 -15.43
CA VAL A 186 0.46 -22.56 -15.19
C VAL A 186 0.22 -21.85 -16.52
N PRO A 187 -1.04 -21.64 -16.92
CA PRO A 187 -1.35 -20.77 -18.05
C PRO A 187 -1.11 -19.32 -17.62
N LEU A 188 -0.30 -18.58 -18.36
CA LEU A 188 0.12 -17.23 -17.99
C LEU A 188 -0.17 -16.23 -19.11
N ALA A 189 -1.16 -15.37 -18.89
CA ALA A 189 -1.41 -14.22 -19.74
C ALA A 189 -0.37 -13.11 -19.48
N SER A 190 -0.09 -12.31 -20.49
CA SER A 190 0.84 -11.17 -20.40
C SER A 190 2.21 -11.54 -19.83
N ALA A 191 2.73 -12.71 -20.16
CA ALA A 191 4.00 -13.27 -19.65
C ALA A 191 5.19 -12.30 -19.78
N HIS A 192 5.16 -11.43 -20.79
CA HIS A 192 6.22 -10.45 -21.10
C HIS A 192 6.05 -9.11 -20.37
N ALA A 193 4.94 -8.89 -19.64
CA ALA A 193 4.73 -7.67 -18.87
C ALA A 193 5.87 -7.46 -17.87
N LYS A 194 6.40 -6.23 -17.81
CA LYS A 194 7.56 -5.91 -16.98
C LYS A 194 7.13 -5.32 -15.64
N PHE A 195 7.80 -5.78 -14.60
CA PHE A 195 7.66 -5.34 -13.23
C PHE A 195 9.04 -5.08 -12.64
N GLN A 196 9.10 -4.23 -11.62
CA GLN A 196 10.32 -3.99 -10.85
C GLN A 196 9.99 -4.15 -9.36
N PRO A 197 9.80 -5.41 -8.89
CA PRO A 197 9.29 -5.69 -7.55
C PRO A 197 10.21 -5.15 -6.47
N ILE A 198 9.63 -4.61 -5.39
CA ILE A 198 10.37 -4.13 -4.22
C ILE A 198 10.08 -5.00 -3.00
N TYR A 199 11.13 -5.32 -2.24
CA TYR A 199 10.99 -6.07 -1.01
C TYR A 199 10.30 -5.24 0.09
N ILE A 200 9.42 -5.86 0.86
CA ILE A 200 8.64 -5.20 1.93
C ILE A 200 9.55 -4.52 2.97
N GLY A 201 10.71 -5.11 3.28
CA GLY A 201 11.68 -4.51 4.20
C GLY A 201 12.20 -3.16 3.71
N ASP A 202 12.49 -3.04 2.42
CA ASP A 202 12.97 -1.78 1.82
C ASP A 202 11.83 -0.76 1.74
N MET A 203 10.62 -1.21 1.43
CA MET A 203 9.44 -0.34 1.43
C MET A 203 9.19 0.29 2.80
N VAL A 204 9.22 -0.49 3.89
CA VAL A 204 9.02 0.07 5.23
C VAL A 204 10.19 0.93 5.68
N ALA A 205 11.43 0.61 5.28
CA ALA A 205 12.60 1.44 5.54
C ALA A 205 12.50 2.80 4.82
N ALA A 206 11.98 2.81 3.58
CA ALA A 206 11.71 4.05 2.83
C ALA A 206 10.65 4.91 3.55
N ILE A 207 9.53 4.34 3.99
CA ILE A 207 8.50 5.06 4.76
C ILE A 207 9.10 5.63 6.05
N ALA A 208 9.83 4.81 6.80
CA ALA A 208 10.48 5.21 8.05
C ALA A 208 11.53 6.33 7.84
N THR A 209 12.24 6.28 6.73
CA THR A 209 13.18 7.34 6.33
C THR A 209 12.44 8.64 6.03
N CYS A 210 11.33 8.58 5.31
CA CYS A 210 10.49 9.76 5.04
C CYS A 210 9.95 10.39 6.32
N LEU A 211 9.51 9.58 7.28
CA LEU A 211 9.03 10.09 8.57
C LEU A 211 10.09 10.89 9.34
N ARG A 212 11.37 10.51 9.23
CA ARG A 212 12.49 11.16 9.94
C ARG A 212 13.10 12.34 9.20
N LYS A 213 13.21 12.25 7.86
CA LYS A 213 14.00 13.21 7.07
C LYS A 213 13.13 14.36 6.54
N PRO A 214 13.30 15.61 7.04
CA PRO A 214 12.54 16.77 6.55
C PRO A 214 12.74 17.04 5.05
N GLN A 215 13.89 16.66 4.49
CA GLN A 215 14.23 16.87 3.06
C GLN A 215 13.30 16.10 2.11
N THR A 216 12.51 15.14 2.64
CA THR A 216 11.53 14.38 1.85
C THR A 216 10.19 15.10 1.71
N ARG A 217 9.97 16.20 2.44
CA ARG A 217 8.74 17.00 2.37
C ARG A 217 8.59 17.63 1.00
N GLY A 218 7.38 17.65 0.48
CA GLY A 218 7.06 18.16 -0.84
C GLY A 218 7.55 17.27 -1.99
N LYS A 219 8.11 16.09 -1.72
CA LYS A 219 8.71 15.20 -2.71
C LYS A 219 7.81 14.01 -3.04
N THR A 220 7.97 13.53 -4.27
CA THR A 220 7.41 12.25 -4.73
C THR A 220 8.59 11.35 -5.12
N TYR A 221 8.56 10.10 -4.66
CA TYR A 221 9.59 9.11 -4.96
C TYR A 221 8.94 7.87 -5.57
N GLU A 222 9.51 7.40 -6.65
CA GLU A 222 9.24 6.06 -7.17
C GLU A 222 10.09 5.05 -6.42
N ILE A 223 9.45 4.04 -5.85
CA ILE A 223 10.10 3.05 -5.00
C ILE A 223 10.04 1.71 -5.70
N VAL A 224 11.19 1.31 -6.23
CA VAL A 224 11.33 0.11 -7.07
C VAL A 224 12.50 -0.75 -6.57
N GLY A 225 12.46 -2.04 -6.88
CA GLY A 225 13.57 -2.94 -6.61
C GLY A 225 14.72 -2.77 -7.61
N PRO A 226 15.81 -3.53 -7.44
CA PRO A 226 17.01 -3.38 -8.27
C PRO A 226 16.84 -3.95 -9.69
N GLU A 227 15.92 -4.89 -9.89
CA GLU A 227 15.80 -5.66 -11.14
C GLU A 227 14.43 -5.50 -11.79
N VAL A 228 14.44 -5.38 -13.13
CA VAL A 228 13.23 -5.42 -13.96
C VAL A 228 13.02 -6.85 -14.43
N LEU A 229 11.92 -7.45 -13.97
CA LEU A 229 11.54 -8.83 -14.28
C LEU A 229 10.29 -8.88 -15.16
N SER A 230 10.21 -9.87 -16.04
CA SER A 230 8.96 -10.22 -16.69
C SER A 230 8.03 -10.95 -15.73
N LEU A 231 6.73 -10.96 -16.02
CA LEU A 231 5.78 -11.75 -15.24
C LEU A 231 6.15 -13.25 -15.28
N TYR A 232 6.66 -13.72 -16.42
CA TYR A 232 7.17 -15.10 -16.55
C TYR A 232 8.28 -15.40 -15.53
N GLU A 233 9.28 -14.53 -15.44
CA GLU A 233 10.39 -14.69 -14.47
C GLU A 233 9.89 -14.67 -13.03
N ILE A 234 8.97 -13.76 -12.70
CA ILE A 234 8.36 -13.69 -11.37
C ILE A 234 7.64 -15.00 -11.02
N VAL A 235 6.83 -15.52 -11.94
CA VAL A 235 6.09 -16.78 -11.74
C VAL A 235 7.05 -17.96 -11.65
N HIS A 236 8.09 -17.98 -12.48
CA HIS A 236 9.14 -19.00 -12.41
C HIS A 236 9.83 -19.03 -11.04
N TRP A 237 10.27 -17.88 -10.54
CA TRP A 237 10.91 -17.79 -9.24
C TRP A 237 9.96 -18.10 -8.07
N ALA A 238 8.68 -17.72 -8.17
CA ALA A 238 7.69 -18.09 -7.18
C ALA A 238 7.55 -19.61 -7.03
N GLY A 239 7.54 -20.34 -8.14
CA GLY A 239 7.52 -21.81 -8.15
C GLY A 239 8.80 -22.42 -7.61
N TYR A 240 9.95 -21.93 -8.06
CA TYR A 240 11.24 -22.44 -7.65
C TYR A 240 11.43 -22.32 -6.12
N TYR A 241 11.24 -21.12 -5.56
CA TYR A 241 11.43 -20.88 -4.12
C TYR A 241 10.34 -21.51 -3.25
N SER A 242 9.15 -21.77 -3.78
CA SER A 242 8.11 -22.51 -3.04
C SER A 242 8.29 -24.04 -3.06
N GLY A 243 9.29 -24.55 -3.80
CA GLY A 243 9.54 -25.98 -3.94
C GLY A 243 8.57 -26.70 -4.89
N HIS A 244 7.79 -25.98 -5.69
CA HIS A 244 6.80 -26.55 -6.59
C HIS A 244 6.92 -25.97 -8.02
N PRO A 245 8.11 -26.03 -8.67
CA PRO A 245 8.25 -25.50 -10.02
C PRO A 245 7.37 -26.28 -11.02
N ARG A 246 6.58 -25.54 -11.79
CA ARG A 246 5.70 -26.13 -12.83
C ARG A 246 6.00 -25.50 -14.19
N PRO A 247 5.74 -26.22 -15.27
CA PRO A 247 5.80 -25.63 -16.60
C PRO A 247 4.85 -24.43 -16.70
N ILE A 248 5.37 -23.33 -17.22
CA ILE A 248 4.60 -22.10 -17.44
C ILE A 248 4.30 -22.03 -18.94
N PHE A 249 3.04 -21.92 -19.29
CA PHE A 249 2.58 -21.80 -20.66
C PHE A 249 2.10 -20.38 -20.94
N PRO A 250 2.90 -19.55 -21.65
CA PRO A 250 2.48 -18.22 -22.05
C PRO A 250 1.27 -18.30 -22.97
N LEU A 251 0.20 -17.62 -22.60
CA LEU A 251 -1.01 -17.53 -23.41
C LEU A 251 -0.86 -16.45 -24.48
N PRO A 252 -1.23 -16.72 -25.74
CA PRO A 252 -1.36 -15.68 -26.74
C PRO A 252 -2.34 -14.57 -26.28
N ASP A 253 -2.08 -13.33 -26.71
CA ASP A 253 -2.87 -12.16 -26.30
C ASP A 253 -4.38 -12.33 -26.56
N GLY A 254 -4.76 -13.03 -27.64
CA GLY A 254 -6.16 -13.34 -27.94
C GLY A 254 -6.86 -14.26 -26.93
N LEU A 255 -6.12 -15.02 -26.13
CA LEU A 255 -6.66 -15.87 -25.05
C LEU A 255 -6.53 -15.23 -23.68
N ALA A 256 -5.72 -14.19 -23.56
CA ALA A 256 -5.47 -13.48 -22.30
C ALA A 256 -6.78 -12.86 -21.73
N TRP A 257 -7.65 -12.36 -22.61
CA TRP A 257 -8.94 -11.80 -22.18
C TRP A 257 -9.89 -12.88 -21.62
N LEU A 258 -9.83 -14.10 -22.14
CA LEU A 258 -10.65 -15.21 -21.64
C LEU A 258 -10.20 -15.62 -20.24
N GLN A 259 -8.90 -15.62 -19.97
CA GLN A 259 -8.38 -15.87 -18.63
C GLN A 259 -8.79 -14.75 -17.67
N ALA A 260 -8.73 -13.49 -18.08
CA ALA A 260 -9.18 -12.35 -17.28
C ALA A 260 -10.68 -12.49 -16.96
N LEU A 261 -11.52 -12.83 -17.96
CA LEU A 261 -12.95 -13.05 -17.76
C LEU A 261 -13.23 -14.20 -16.76
N VAL A 262 -12.51 -15.29 -16.86
CA VAL A 262 -12.64 -16.42 -15.93
C VAL A 262 -12.20 -16.00 -14.51
N MET A 263 -11.12 -15.26 -14.38
CA MET A 263 -10.62 -14.78 -13.08
C MET A 263 -11.54 -13.74 -12.44
N GLU A 264 -12.21 -12.89 -13.23
CA GLU A 264 -13.22 -11.94 -12.73
C GLU A 264 -14.47 -12.65 -12.16
N HIS A 265 -14.79 -13.85 -12.64
CA HIS A 265 -15.96 -14.62 -12.20
C HIS A 265 -15.63 -15.71 -11.16
N LEU A 266 -14.35 -15.97 -10.91
CA LEU A 266 -13.98 -16.81 -9.76
C LEU A 266 -14.27 -16.03 -8.47
N PRO A 267 -14.96 -16.66 -7.48
CA PRO A 267 -15.21 -16.04 -6.19
C PRO A 267 -13.88 -15.90 -5.45
N GLY A 268 -13.10 -14.92 -5.86
CA GLY A 268 -11.83 -14.50 -5.29
C GLY A 268 -12.10 -13.42 -4.27
N ARG A 269 -11.90 -13.74 -3.05
CA ARG A 269 -12.16 -12.91 -1.88
C ARG A 269 -11.29 -11.68 -1.83
N PRO A 270 -11.85 -10.60 -1.27
CA PRO A 270 -11.09 -9.43 -0.88
C PRO A 270 -10.11 -9.73 0.26
#